data_4071e814e1ca59fe766aff37a955b4d6
#
_entry.id   4071e814e1ca59fe766aff37a955b4d6
#
_cell.length_a   1.000
_cell.length_b   1.000
_cell.length_c   1.000
_cell.angle_alpha   90.00
_cell.angle_beta   90.00
_cell.angle_gamma   90.00
#
_symmetry.space_group_name_H-M   'P 1'
#
loop_
_entity.id
_entity.type
_entity.pdbx_description
1 polymer ?
#
loop_
_entity_poly.entity_id
_entity_poly.type
_entity_poly.pdbx_seq_one_letter_code
_entity_poly.pdbx_strand_id
1 'polypeptide(L)'
;MVDFHCHILPGVDDGSKSVEQSLQMLHLEQQQGVDAVILTPHFYADQTNPERFLEKREEAWQRLSAALEPGMPRFLMGAEVYYFDGMENVAQLPRLCIGDTGVLLLEMPFQPWNDRVIDTVLDMNSRSNVQVVLAHIERYFHLCRKKEYWQQLREGGVLMQVNCEFFQGFFNRKKAVKMFSQDEFQLIGSDAHNLTSRKPNWDLVPPEIAEAAGSFARELLGL
;
A
#
# COMPACT_ATOMS: atom_id res chain seq x y z
N MET A 1 -10.32 -0.53 -11.69
CA MET A 1 -9.60 0.20 -10.62
C MET A 1 -8.42 -0.63 -10.15
N VAL A 2 -7.41 -0.01 -9.51
CA VAL A 2 -6.25 -0.72 -8.94
C VAL A 2 -6.30 -0.60 -7.41
N ASP A 3 -6.34 -1.72 -6.71
CA ASP A 3 -6.11 -1.73 -5.26
C ASP A 3 -4.60 -1.77 -4.99
N PHE A 4 -4.05 -0.64 -4.55
CA PHE A 4 -2.61 -0.48 -4.38
C PHE A 4 -2.08 -1.08 -3.07
N HIS A 5 -2.96 -1.41 -2.12
CA HIS A 5 -2.59 -1.84 -0.78
C HIS A 5 -3.65 -2.75 -0.17
N CYS A 6 -3.33 -4.03 0.02
CA CYS A 6 -4.21 -4.98 0.71
C CYS A 6 -3.46 -6.19 1.30
N HIS A 7 -4.10 -6.87 2.26
CA HIS A 7 -3.57 -8.01 3.00
C HIS A 7 -4.37 -9.29 2.71
N ILE A 8 -4.50 -9.59 1.41
CA ILE A 8 -5.32 -10.71 0.90
C ILE A 8 -4.54 -12.04 0.86
N LEU A 9 -3.19 -12.03 0.93
CA LEU A 9 -2.41 -13.26 0.93
C LEU A 9 -2.68 -14.12 2.18
N PRO A 10 -3.06 -15.41 2.00
CA PRO A 10 -3.54 -16.23 3.13
C PRO A 10 -2.44 -16.59 4.12
N GLY A 11 -2.58 -16.18 5.38
CA GLY A 11 -1.73 -16.58 6.50
C GLY A 11 -0.32 -16.00 6.50
N VAL A 12 -0.07 -14.90 5.77
CA VAL A 12 1.23 -14.21 5.78
C VAL A 12 1.35 -13.28 6.99
N ASP A 13 0.29 -12.53 7.28
CA ASP A 13 0.24 -11.51 8.34
C ASP A 13 -1.10 -11.58 9.12
N ASP A 14 -1.57 -10.44 9.62
CA ASP A 14 -2.86 -10.30 10.30
C ASP A 14 -4.05 -10.14 9.33
N GLY A 15 -3.81 -10.13 8.02
CA GLY A 15 -4.82 -10.13 6.98
C GLY A 15 -5.58 -11.45 6.84
N SER A 16 -5.84 -11.89 5.61
CA SER A 16 -6.57 -13.13 5.32
C SER A 16 -5.96 -14.36 5.99
N LYS A 17 -6.80 -15.23 6.56
CA LYS A 17 -6.35 -16.43 7.31
C LYS A 17 -6.36 -17.71 6.47
N SER A 18 -7.10 -17.73 5.36
CA SER A 18 -7.22 -18.93 4.51
C SER A 18 -7.43 -18.55 3.05
N VAL A 19 -7.20 -19.52 2.15
CA VAL A 19 -7.46 -19.35 0.72
C VAL A 19 -8.92 -18.98 0.46
N GLU A 20 -9.86 -19.62 1.18
CA GLU A 20 -11.30 -19.35 1.04
C GLU A 20 -11.64 -17.91 1.41
N GLN A 21 -11.05 -17.38 2.50
CA GLN A 21 -11.23 -15.98 2.89
C GLN A 21 -10.61 -15.04 1.86
N SER A 22 -9.43 -15.35 1.35
CA SER A 22 -8.78 -14.58 0.28
C SER A 22 -9.66 -14.49 -0.97
N LEU A 23 -10.22 -15.62 -1.42
CA LEU A 23 -11.12 -15.65 -2.57
C LEU A 23 -12.37 -14.80 -2.34
N GLN A 24 -12.98 -14.87 -1.15
CA GLN A 24 -14.13 -14.04 -0.82
C GLN A 24 -13.79 -12.54 -0.83
N MET A 25 -12.61 -12.17 -0.34
CA MET A 25 -12.12 -10.77 -0.40
C MET A 25 -11.92 -10.34 -1.85
N LEU A 26 -11.28 -11.18 -2.68
CA LEU A 26 -11.08 -10.90 -4.11
C LEU A 26 -12.39 -10.77 -4.89
N HIS A 27 -13.39 -11.58 -4.56
CA HIS A 27 -14.73 -11.42 -5.16
C HIS A 27 -15.37 -10.07 -4.79
N LEU A 28 -15.19 -9.60 -3.54
CA LEU A 28 -15.64 -8.27 -3.15
C LEU A 28 -14.90 -7.15 -3.88
N GLU A 29 -13.58 -7.26 -4.05
CA GLU A 29 -12.79 -6.33 -4.88
C GLU A 29 -13.35 -6.27 -6.31
N GLN A 30 -13.52 -7.43 -6.93
CA GLN A 30 -14.03 -7.55 -8.30
C GLN A 30 -15.45 -6.96 -8.44
N GLN A 31 -16.35 -7.25 -7.49
CA GLN A 31 -17.71 -6.71 -7.48
C GLN A 31 -17.74 -5.19 -7.38
N GLN A 32 -16.75 -4.59 -6.74
CA GLN A 32 -16.57 -3.15 -6.62
C GLN A 32 -15.79 -2.54 -7.80
N GLY A 33 -15.42 -3.36 -8.81
CA GLY A 33 -14.80 -2.91 -10.06
C GLY A 33 -13.27 -2.84 -10.02
N VAL A 34 -12.63 -3.48 -9.03
CA VAL A 34 -11.17 -3.63 -8.99
C VAL A 34 -10.76 -4.72 -9.97
N ASP A 35 -9.80 -4.42 -10.83
CA ASP A 35 -9.30 -5.30 -11.89
C ASP A 35 -7.77 -5.53 -11.80
N ALA A 36 -7.10 -4.88 -10.84
CA ALA A 36 -5.73 -5.18 -10.43
C ALA A 36 -5.56 -4.99 -8.91
N VAL A 37 -4.87 -5.92 -8.27
CA VAL A 37 -4.67 -5.98 -6.82
C VAL A 37 -3.19 -6.14 -6.52
N ILE A 38 -2.66 -5.24 -5.69
CA ILE A 38 -1.28 -5.32 -5.21
C ILE A 38 -1.28 -5.96 -3.83
N LEU A 39 -0.74 -7.17 -3.76
CA LEU A 39 -0.68 -7.97 -2.54
C LEU A 39 0.51 -7.51 -1.70
N THR A 40 0.24 -6.77 -0.63
CA THR A 40 1.24 -6.07 0.19
C THR A 40 1.22 -6.52 1.66
N PRO A 41 1.49 -7.80 1.97
CA PRO A 41 1.53 -8.23 3.35
C PRO A 41 2.61 -7.48 4.14
N HIS A 42 2.40 -7.32 5.45
CA HIS A 42 3.32 -6.65 6.34
C HIS A 42 4.70 -7.32 6.38
N PHE A 43 5.74 -6.49 6.29
CA PHE A 43 7.11 -6.86 6.60
C PHE A 43 7.63 -6.06 7.79
N TYR A 44 7.93 -6.74 8.90
CA TYR A 44 8.53 -6.20 10.12
C TYR A 44 9.94 -6.77 10.30
N ALA A 45 10.97 -5.92 10.18
CA ALA A 45 12.39 -6.34 10.24
C ALA A 45 12.83 -6.88 11.62
N ASP A 46 12.09 -6.56 12.68
CA ASP A 46 12.30 -7.08 14.03
C ASP A 46 11.68 -8.48 14.25
N GLN A 47 10.80 -8.93 13.35
CA GLN A 47 10.11 -10.22 13.45
C GLN A 47 10.64 -11.25 12.47
N THR A 48 11.17 -10.80 11.32
CA THR A 48 11.65 -11.72 10.27
C THR A 48 12.72 -11.05 9.40
N ASN A 49 13.52 -11.86 8.71
CA ASN A 49 14.41 -11.34 7.66
C ASN A 49 13.72 -11.37 6.28
N PRO A 50 14.25 -10.63 5.29
CA PRO A 50 13.65 -10.56 3.95
C PRO A 50 13.52 -11.93 3.26
N GLU A 51 14.51 -12.81 3.38
CA GLU A 51 14.50 -14.12 2.73
C GLU A 51 13.32 -14.97 3.22
N ARG A 52 13.17 -15.10 4.55
CA ARG A 52 12.09 -15.88 5.16
C ARG A 52 10.70 -15.28 4.88
N PHE A 53 10.61 -13.94 4.86
CA PHE A 53 9.38 -13.28 4.47
C PHE A 53 9.00 -13.60 3.03
N LEU A 54 9.96 -13.51 2.09
CA LEU A 54 9.73 -13.77 0.68
C LEU A 54 9.34 -15.20 0.41
N GLU A 55 9.96 -16.18 1.10
CA GLU A 55 9.56 -17.58 1.04
C GLU A 55 8.10 -17.76 1.49
N LYS A 56 7.74 -17.22 2.65
CA LYS A 56 6.36 -17.29 3.18
C LYS A 56 5.34 -16.64 2.25
N ARG A 57 5.69 -15.48 1.67
CA ARG A 57 4.85 -14.77 0.70
C ARG A 57 4.64 -15.59 -0.55
N GLU A 58 5.69 -16.19 -1.10
CA GLU A 58 5.63 -17.04 -2.28
C GLU A 58 4.81 -18.30 -2.05
N GLU A 59 4.99 -18.99 -0.93
CA GLU A 59 4.18 -20.16 -0.56
C GLU A 59 2.69 -19.81 -0.44
N ALA A 60 2.37 -18.65 0.14
CA ALA A 60 0.99 -18.16 0.23
C ALA A 60 0.40 -17.85 -1.14
N TRP A 61 1.20 -17.24 -2.02
CA TRP A 61 0.80 -16.96 -3.40
C TRP A 61 0.53 -18.25 -4.17
N GLN A 62 1.40 -19.26 -4.07
CA GLN A 62 1.19 -20.56 -4.73
C GLN A 62 -0.11 -21.21 -4.31
N ARG A 63 -0.46 -21.16 -3.01
CA ARG A 63 -1.74 -21.70 -2.53
C ARG A 63 -2.93 -20.92 -3.07
N LEU A 64 -2.84 -19.57 -3.07
CA LEU A 64 -3.93 -18.72 -3.56
C LEU A 64 -4.09 -18.84 -5.08
N SER A 65 -2.99 -18.74 -5.84
CA SER A 65 -3.02 -18.76 -7.30
C SER A 65 -3.56 -20.06 -7.87
N ALA A 66 -3.32 -21.20 -7.20
CA ALA A 66 -3.89 -22.50 -7.59
C ALA A 66 -5.42 -22.58 -7.44
N ALA A 67 -6.02 -21.65 -6.67
CA ALA A 67 -7.46 -21.60 -6.41
C ALA A 67 -8.16 -20.43 -7.13
N LEU A 68 -7.42 -19.60 -7.88
CA LEU A 68 -8.01 -18.48 -8.60
C LEU A 68 -8.95 -18.94 -9.71
N GLU A 69 -10.05 -18.22 -9.88
CA GLU A 69 -11.05 -18.46 -10.90
C GLU A 69 -10.79 -17.58 -12.14
N PRO A 70 -11.27 -18.00 -13.34
CA PRO A 70 -11.19 -17.17 -14.53
C PRO A 70 -11.87 -15.81 -14.32
N GLY A 71 -11.21 -14.73 -14.75
CA GLY A 71 -11.74 -13.37 -14.65
C GLY A 71 -11.39 -12.65 -13.33
N MET A 72 -10.64 -13.29 -12.42
CA MET A 72 -10.09 -12.60 -11.27
C MET A 72 -9.16 -11.45 -11.67
N PRO A 73 -8.94 -10.44 -10.77
CA PRO A 73 -8.04 -9.30 -11.03
C PRO A 73 -6.64 -9.74 -11.43
N ARG A 74 -5.88 -8.83 -12.03
CA ARG A 74 -4.41 -8.99 -12.16
C ARG A 74 -3.75 -8.82 -10.81
N PHE A 75 -2.61 -9.49 -10.60
CA PHE A 75 -1.89 -9.44 -9.33
C PHE A 75 -0.45 -8.99 -9.53
N LEU A 76 0.02 -8.12 -8.63
CA LEU A 76 1.43 -7.92 -8.34
C LEU A 76 1.69 -8.19 -6.86
N MET A 77 2.87 -8.73 -6.55
CA MET A 77 3.28 -8.94 -5.17
C MET A 77 4.25 -7.85 -4.74
N GLY A 78 4.05 -7.33 -3.55
CA GLY A 78 4.91 -6.40 -2.88
C GLY A 78 5.06 -6.76 -1.40
N ALA A 79 5.31 -5.74 -0.60
CA ALA A 79 5.24 -5.76 0.85
C ALA A 79 4.86 -4.38 1.35
N GLU A 80 4.09 -4.30 2.42
CA GLU A 80 4.02 -3.10 3.25
C GLU A 80 5.16 -3.17 4.25
N VAL A 81 6.22 -2.40 3.99
CA VAL A 81 7.44 -2.42 4.79
C VAL A 81 7.30 -1.42 5.93
N TYR A 82 7.30 -1.90 7.19
CA TYR A 82 7.35 -1.00 8.33
C TYR A 82 8.72 -0.36 8.46
N TYR A 83 8.74 0.96 8.67
CA TYR A 83 9.97 1.71 8.86
C TYR A 83 10.84 1.13 9.97
N PHE A 84 12.13 1.02 9.73
CA PHE A 84 13.15 0.67 10.73
C PHE A 84 14.45 1.43 10.46
N ASP A 85 15.18 1.71 11.53
CA ASP A 85 16.45 2.44 11.43
C ASP A 85 17.48 1.67 10.58
N GLY A 86 18.09 2.35 9.62
CA GLY A 86 19.12 1.79 8.75
C GLY A 86 18.58 1.05 7.53
N MET A 87 17.26 1.09 7.28
CA MET A 87 16.63 0.41 6.14
C MET A 87 17.19 0.88 4.79
N GLU A 88 17.67 2.11 4.71
CA GLU A 88 18.30 2.68 3.52
C GLU A 88 19.58 1.93 3.09
N ASN A 89 20.16 1.12 3.99
CA ASN A 89 21.36 0.33 3.75
C ASN A 89 21.09 -1.17 3.51
N VAL A 90 19.82 -1.59 3.51
CA VAL A 90 19.45 -3.00 3.34
C VAL A 90 19.54 -3.39 1.86
N ALA A 91 20.49 -4.25 1.52
CA ALA A 91 20.74 -4.70 0.14
C ALA A 91 19.52 -5.46 -0.47
N GLN A 92 18.69 -6.09 0.36
CA GLN A 92 17.52 -6.84 -0.07
C GLN A 92 16.25 -5.99 -0.23
N LEU A 93 16.31 -4.69 0.10
CA LEU A 93 15.15 -3.80 0.03
C LEU A 93 14.43 -3.81 -1.34
N PRO A 94 15.15 -3.85 -2.49
CA PRO A 94 14.50 -3.95 -3.80
C PRO A 94 13.63 -5.20 -3.98
N ARG A 95 13.90 -6.29 -3.26
CA ARG A 95 13.09 -7.52 -3.32
C ARG A 95 11.76 -7.41 -2.59
N LEU A 96 11.59 -6.39 -1.75
CA LEU A 96 10.34 -6.05 -1.04
C LEU A 96 9.48 -5.07 -1.84
N CYS A 97 10.00 -4.50 -2.93
CA CYS A 97 9.25 -3.65 -3.84
C CYS A 97 8.12 -4.42 -4.55
N ILE A 98 7.19 -3.68 -5.12
CA ILE A 98 6.05 -4.22 -5.89
C ILE A 98 6.59 -4.74 -7.24
N GLY A 99 6.50 -6.03 -7.46
CA GLY A 99 7.07 -6.67 -8.66
C GLY A 99 8.53 -6.26 -8.87
N ASP A 100 8.90 -6.01 -10.13
CA ASP A 100 10.23 -5.53 -10.51
C ASP A 100 10.23 -4.01 -10.79
N THR A 101 9.27 -3.27 -10.24
CA THR A 101 9.05 -1.84 -10.56
C THR A 101 9.95 -0.89 -9.79
N GLY A 102 10.59 -1.34 -8.71
CA GLY A 102 11.31 -0.48 -7.77
C GLY A 102 10.39 0.34 -6.85
N VAL A 103 9.06 0.15 -6.90
CA VAL A 103 8.11 0.88 -6.04
C VAL A 103 8.01 0.18 -4.69
N LEU A 104 8.33 0.90 -3.62
CA LEU A 104 8.29 0.43 -2.24
C LEU A 104 7.12 1.06 -1.48
N LEU A 105 6.20 0.26 -0.97
CA LEU A 105 5.16 0.72 -0.05
C LEU A 105 5.74 0.72 1.37
N LEU A 106 5.80 1.91 1.98
CA LEU A 106 6.43 2.15 3.27
C LEU A 106 5.40 2.56 4.32
N GLU A 107 5.27 1.78 5.38
CA GLU A 107 4.51 2.13 6.57
C GLU A 107 5.41 2.93 7.54
N MET A 108 5.01 4.16 7.83
CA MET A 108 5.76 5.05 8.72
C MET A 108 5.53 4.70 10.20
N PRO A 109 6.48 5.03 11.10
CA PRO A 109 6.29 4.75 12.51
C PRO A 109 5.09 5.51 13.11
N PHE A 110 4.28 4.81 13.92
CA PHE A 110 3.13 5.37 14.65
C PHE A 110 3.57 6.17 15.89
N GLN A 111 4.51 7.08 15.69
CA GLN A 111 5.03 8.03 16.68
C GLN A 111 5.39 9.35 15.99
N PRO A 112 5.60 10.46 16.73
CA PRO A 112 6.04 11.72 16.11
C PRO A 112 7.35 11.53 15.32
N TRP A 113 7.34 11.96 14.06
CA TRP A 113 8.52 11.88 13.20
C TRP A 113 9.56 12.93 13.58
N ASN A 114 10.82 12.64 13.29
CA ASN A 114 11.96 13.54 13.47
C ASN A 114 12.73 13.66 12.14
N ASP A 115 13.72 14.55 12.12
CA ASP A 115 14.50 14.83 10.91
C ASP A 115 15.17 13.55 10.37
N ARG A 116 15.70 12.67 11.25
CA ARG A 116 16.32 11.41 10.83
C ARG A 116 15.36 10.49 10.05
N VAL A 117 14.12 10.38 10.50
CA VAL A 117 13.09 9.58 9.79
C VAL A 117 12.83 10.15 8.39
N ILE A 118 12.71 11.47 8.30
CA ILE A 118 12.49 12.16 7.01
C ILE A 118 13.70 11.99 6.09
N ASP A 119 14.91 12.23 6.59
CA ASP A 119 16.16 12.09 5.85
C ASP A 119 16.33 10.66 5.31
N THR A 120 16.02 9.62 6.14
CA THR A 120 16.07 8.22 5.71
C THR A 120 15.13 7.97 4.52
N VAL A 121 13.89 8.46 4.59
CA VAL A 121 12.90 8.27 3.50
C VAL A 121 13.35 8.99 2.23
N LEU A 122 13.84 10.22 2.35
CA LEU A 122 14.34 11.00 1.21
C LEU A 122 15.59 10.35 0.58
N ASP A 123 16.51 9.86 1.41
CA ASP A 123 17.70 9.12 0.97
C ASP A 123 17.30 7.88 0.16
N MET A 124 16.32 7.11 0.63
CA MET A 124 15.82 5.94 -0.09
C MET A 124 15.20 6.33 -1.43
N ASN A 125 14.36 7.37 -1.43
CA ASN A 125 13.67 7.83 -2.64
C ASN A 125 14.62 8.45 -3.67
N SER A 126 15.75 9.02 -3.23
CA SER A 126 16.78 9.60 -4.12
C SER A 126 17.63 8.56 -4.85
N ARG A 127 17.61 7.31 -4.39
CA ARG A 127 18.37 6.23 -5.02
C ARG A 127 17.68 5.80 -6.30
N SER A 128 18.47 5.63 -7.37
CA SER A 128 17.99 5.42 -8.74
C SER A 128 17.07 4.21 -8.96
N ASN A 129 16.86 3.36 -7.94
CA ASN A 129 16.16 2.09 -8.07
C ASN A 129 14.96 1.96 -7.12
N VAL A 130 14.62 2.99 -6.34
CA VAL A 130 13.49 2.93 -5.38
C VAL A 130 12.64 4.18 -5.50
N GLN A 131 11.36 3.98 -5.76
CA GLN A 131 10.30 4.99 -5.61
C GLN A 131 9.53 4.69 -4.33
N VAL A 132 9.64 5.54 -3.34
CA VAL A 132 8.91 5.37 -2.07
C VAL A 132 7.48 5.86 -2.21
N VAL A 133 6.54 5.04 -1.73
CA VAL A 133 5.13 5.38 -1.53
C VAL A 133 4.83 5.24 -0.04
N LEU A 134 4.39 6.31 0.62
CA LEU A 134 3.94 6.22 2.01
C LEU A 134 2.52 5.64 2.09
N ALA A 135 2.35 4.57 2.86
CA ALA A 135 1.08 3.93 3.10
C ALA A 135 0.16 4.81 3.98
N HIS A 136 -1.14 4.77 3.73
CA HIS A 136 -2.25 5.32 4.55
C HIS A 136 -1.89 6.61 5.31
N ILE A 137 -1.45 7.66 4.57
CA ILE A 137 -0.92 8.90 5.16
C ILE A 137 -1.92 9.59 6.10
N GLU A 138 -3.22 9.39 5.92
CA GLU A 138 -4.27 9.95 6.78
C GLU A 138 -4.13 9.52 8.25
N ARG A 139 -3.53 8.36 8.52
CA ARG A 139 -3.29 7.85 9.87
C ARG A 139 -2.23 8.66 10.63
N TYR A 140 -1.35 9.37 9.91
CA TYR A 140 -0.24 10.12 10.52
C TYR A 140 -0.52 11.60 10.74
N PHE A 141 -1.64 12.17 10.26
CA PHE A 141 -1.91 13.60 10.38
C PHE A 141 -1.95 14.12 11.81
N HIS A 142 -2.30 13.27 12.78
CA HIS A 142 -2.31 13.63 14.18
C HIS A 142 -0.94 13.42 14.87
N LEU A 143 -0.09 12.57 14.32
CA LEU A 143 1.25 12.24 14.81
C LEU A 143 2.29 13.21 14.24
N CYS A 144 2.26 13.47 12.95
CA CYS A 144 3.15 14.39 12.25
C CYS A 144 2.43 15.70 11.93
N ARG A 145 2.54 16.68 12.85
CA ARG A 145 1.92 18.02 12.68
C ARG A 145 2.84 19.02 11.98
N LYS A 146 4.12 18.71 11.79
CA LYS A 146 5.08 19.56 11.09
C LYS A 146 4.76 19.55 9.58
N LYS A 147 4.24 20.65 9.08
CA LYS A 147 3.91 20.81 7.64
C LYS A 147 5.15 20.71 6.75
N GLU A 148 6.28 21.15 7.28
CA GLU A 148 7.58 21.15 6.63
C GLU A 148 7.99 19.72 6.24
N TYR A 149 7.74 18.70 7.06
CA TYR A 149 8.05 17.31 6.75
C TYR A 149 7.23 16.79 5.57
N TRP A 150 5.92 17.08 5.54
CA TRP A 150 5.06 16.72 4.42
C TRP A 150 5.48 17.42 3.12
N GLN A 151 5.88 18.69 3.22
CA GLN A 151 6.39 19.44 2.08
C GLN A 151 7.71 18.84 1.58
N GLN A 152 8.69 18.60 2.45
CA GLN A 152 9.98 17.98 2.10
C GLN A 152 9.80 16.63 1.42
N LEU A 153 8.93 15.75 1.94
CA LEU A 153 8.66 14.45 1.34
C LEU A 153 8.09 14.59 -0.08
N ARG A 154 7.10 15.47 -0.28
CA ARG A 154 6.53 15.71 -1.62
C ARG A 154 7.52 16.34 -2.59
N GLU A 155 8.26 17.35 -2.16
CA GLU A 155 9.32 17.99 -2.96
C GLU A 155 10.45 17.02 -3.30
N GLY A 156 10.72 16.06 -2.42
CA GLY A 156 11.63 14.94 -2.64
C GLY A 156 11.05 13.84 -3.55
N GLY A 157 9.84 14.00 -4.09
CA GLY A 157 9.22 13.05 -5.02
C GLY A 157 8.65 11.80 -4.36
N VAL A 158 8.49 11.77 -3.02
CA VAL A 158 7.84 10.66 -2.31
C VAL A 158 6.34 10.68 -2.62
N LEU A 159 5.82 9.54 -3.10
CA LEU A 159 4.40 9.37 -3.39
C LEU A 159 3.60 9.06 -2.13
N MET A 160 2.31 9.36 -2.17
CA MET A 160 1.41 9.25 -1.02
C MET A 160 0.22 8.35 -1.37
N GLN A 161 -0.09 7.40 -0.49
CA GLN A 161 -1.26 6.54 -0.61
C GLN A 161 -2.20 6.80 0.57
N VAL A 162 -3.51 6.84 0.30
CA VAL A 162 -4.59 6.89 1.31
C VAL A 162 -5.45 5.63 1.22
N ASN A 163 -6.06 5.25 2.33
CA ASN A 163 -7.03 4.17 2.33
C ASN A 163 -8.40 4.63 1.84
N CYS A 164 -9.17 3.71 1.23
CA CYS A 164 -10.57 3.96 0.87
C CYS A 164 -11.38 4.48 2.07
N GLU A 165 -11.09 4.00 3.27
CA GLU A 165 -11.75 4.42 4.51
C GLU A 165 -11.61 5.93 4.80
N PHE A 166 -10.57 6.59 4.30
CA PHE A 166 -10.40 8.04 4.45
C PHE A 166 -11.56 8.83 3.82
N PHE A 167 -12.26 8.26 2.85
CA PHE A 167 -13.46 8.87 2.25
C PHE A 167 -14.74 8.64 3.06
N GLN A 168 -14.67 7.94 4.19
CA GLN A 168 -15.84 7.65 5.00
C GLN A 168 -16.33 8.90 5.75
N GLY A 169 -17.62 9.19 5.62
CA GLY A 169 -18.27 10.32 6.26
C GLY A 169 -18.03 11.67 5.56
N PHE A 170 -18.93 12.61 5.83
CA PHE A 170 -18.99 13.88 5.07
C PHE A 170 -17.70 14.73 5.17
N PHE A 171 -17.17 14.90 6.36
CA PHE A 171 -16.00 15.78 6.57
C PHE A 171 -14.72 15.17 6.02
N ASN A 172 -14.48 13.88 6.24
CA ASN A 172 -13.32 13.18 5.71
C ASN A 172 -13.37 13.11 4.19
N ARG A 173 -14.53 12.77 3.61
CA ARG A 173 -14.71 12.76 2.15
C ARG A 173 -14.39 14.12 1.52
N LYS A 174 -14.92 15.21 2.10
CA LYS A 174 -14.61 16.57 1.61
C LYS A 174 -13.12 16.89 1.72
N LYS A 175 -12.46 16.47 2.81
CA LYS A 175 -11.02 16.65 2.99
C LYS A 175 -10.23 15.83 1.97
N ALA A 176 -10.55 14.55 1.80
CA ALA A 176 -9.86 13.66 0.85
C ALA A 176 -9.99 14.17 -0.60
N VAL A 177 -11.20 14.56 -1.03
CA VAL A 177 -11.43 15.15 -2.36
C VAL A 177 -10.60 16.42 -2.57
N LYS A 178 -10.55 17.29 -1.56
CA LYS A 178 -9.71 18.51 -1.62
C LYS A 178 -8.23 18.16 -1.73
N MET A 179 -7.74 17.24 -0.91
CA MET A 179 -6.34 16.80 -0.94
C MET A 179 -5.97 16.19 -2.30
N PHE A 180 -6.85 15.36 -2.87
CA PHE A 180 -6.65 14.81 -4.22
C PHE A 180 -6.55 15.92 -5.27
N SER A 181 -7.45 16.91 -5.24
CA SER A 181 -7.42 18.04 -6.18
C SER A 181 -6.18 18.94 -6.03
N GLN A 182 -5.45 18.84 -4.92
CA GLN A 182 -4.20 19.54 -4.63
C GLN A 182 -2.96 18.65 -4.82
N ASP A 183 -3.14 17.46 -5.39
CA ASP A 183 -2.08 16.46 -5.59
C ASP A 183 -1.32 16.07 -4.30
N GLU A 184 -2.03 16.07 -3.17
CA GLU A 184 -1.44 15.72 -1.87
C GLU A 184 -1.33 14.19 -1.67
N PHE A 185 -2.03 13.39 -2.49
CA PHE A 185 -1.83 11.96 -2.65
C PHE A 185 -2.20 11.51 -4.07
N GLN A 186 -1.63 10.41 -4.55
CA GLN A 186 -1.76 9.90 -5.91
C GLN A 186 -2.39 8.49 -5.96
N LEU A 187 -2.29 7.73 -4.86
CA LEU A 187 -2.61 6.31 -4.82
C LEU A 187 -3.67 6.01 -3.76
N ILE A 188 -4.47 4.98 -4.02
CA ILE A 188 -5.53 4.52 -3.11
C ILE A 188 -5.40 3.01 -2.94
N GLY A 189 -5.58 2.53 -1.72
CA GLY A 189 -5.67 1.11 -1.39
C GLY A 189 -6.85 0.82 -0.48
N SER A 190 -7.34 -0.40 -0.47
CA SER A 190 -8.38 -0.82 0.46
C SER A 190 -7.84 -1.03 1.86
N ASP A 191 -6.58 -1.42 1.97
CA ASP A 191 -5.97 -1.92 3.21
C ASP A 191 -6.82 -3.05 3.85
N ALA A 192 -7.45 -3.85 2.97
CA ALA A 192 -8.38 -4.89 3.38
C ALA A 192 -7.67 -6.06 4.04
N HIS A 193 -8.14 -6.46 5.22
CA HIS A 193 -7.59 -7.55 6.02
C HIS A 193 -8.58 -8.70 6.24
N ASN A 194 -9.87 -8.42 6.13
CA ASN A 194 -10.92 -9.40 6.43
C ASN A 194 -12.25 -9.04 5.74
N LEU A 195 -13.29 -9.80 6.02
CA LEU A 195 -14.63 -9.63 5.45
C LEU A 195 -15.59 -8.82 6.35
N THR A 196 -15.09 -8.26 7.44
CA THR A 196 -15.94 -7.61 8.46
C THR A 196 -15.53 -6.16 8.71
N SER A 197 -14.60 -5.92 9.63
CA SER A 197 -14.21 -4.58 10.07
C SER A 197 -13.26 -3.86 9.11
N ARG A 198 -12.42 -4.60 8.38
CA ARG A 198 -11.45 -4.09 7.40
C ARG A 198 -11.66 -4.81 6.06
N LYS A 199 -12.86 -4.73 5.54
CA LYS A 199 -13.24 -5.31 4.24
C LYS A 199 -12.91 -4.35 3.10
N PRO A 200 -12.80 -4.85 1.85
CA PRO A 200 -12.80 -4.00 0.67
C PRO A 200 -13.98 -3.01 0.68
N ASN A 201 -13.72 -1.74 0.44
CA ASN A 201 -14.69 -0.65 0.62
C ASN A 201 -14.54 0.48 -0.41
N TRP A 202 -14.32 0.10 -1.67
CA TRP A 202 -14.17 1.01 -2.81
C TRP A 202 -15.42 1.85 -3.12
N ASP A 203 -16.58 1.42 -2.66
CA ASP A 203 -17.84 2.17 -2.70
C ASP A 203 -17.79 3.51 -1.95
N LEU A 204 -16.82 3.70 -1.06
CA LEU A 204 -16.56 4.97 -0.38
C LEU A 204 -15.88 6.01 -1.29
N VAL A 205 -15.09 5.57 -2.26
CA VAL A 205 -14.26 6.45 -3.11
C VAL A 205 -15.10 7.01 -4.26
N PRO A 206 -15.05 8.33 -4.56
CA PRO A 206 -15.68 8.86 -5.76
C PRO A 206 -15.13 8.19 -7.02
N PRO A 207 -15.99 7.75 -7.97
CA PRO A 207 -15.56 7.00 -9.15
C PRO A 207 -14.48 7.70 -9.96
N GLU A 208 -14.58 9.01 -10.14
CA GLU A 208 -13.60 9.82 -10.87
C GLU A 208 -12.22 9.85 -10.21
N ILE A 209 -12.18 9.81 -8.87
CA ILE A 209 -10.92 9.75 -8.10
C ILE A 209 -10.34 8.35 -8.16
N ALA A 210 -11.18 7.31 -8.02
CA ALA A 210 -10.76 5.91 -8.11
C ALA A 210 -10.18 5.59 -9.50
N GLU A 211 -10.79 6.12 -10.58
CA GLU A 211 -10.29 5.97 -11.95
C GLU A 211 -8.95 6.68 -12.16
N ALA A 212 -8.83 7.93 -11.72
CA ALA A 212 -7.61 8.72 -11.86
C ALA A 212 -6.44 8.10 -11.07
N ALA A 213 -6.65 7.74 -9.80
CA ALA A 213 -5.65 7.04 -8.98
C ALA A 213 -5.28 5.67 -9.57
N GLY A 214 -6.26 4.92 -10.11
CA GLY A 214 -6.03 3.67 -10.79
C GLY A 214 -5.19 3.82 -12.06
N SER A 215 -5.42 4.87 -12.85
CA SER A 215 -4.61 5.18 -14.04
C SER A 215 -3.18 5.52 -13.68
N PHE A 216 -2.97 6.34 -12.65
CA PHE A 216 -1.64 6.64 -12.13
C PHE A 216 -0.92 5.39 -11.63
N ALA A 217 -1.61 4.54 -10.86
CA ALA A 217 -1.05 3.27 -10.38
C ALA A 217 -0.61 2.34 -11.52
N ARG A 218 -1.40 2.28 -12.62
CA ARG A 218 -1.04 1.48 -13.82
C ARG A 218 0.20 1.99 -14.50
N GLU A 219 0.30 3.31 -14.70
CA GLU A 219 1.49 3.93 -15.28
C GLU A 219 2.73 3.68 -14.42
N LEU A 220 2.61 3.87 -13.10
CA LEU A 220 3.68 3.67 -12.13
C LEU A 220 4.19 2.21 -12.10
N LEU A 221 3.27 1.24 -12.23
CA LEU A 221 3.57 -0.19 -12.09
C LEU A 221 3.73 -0.93 -13.43
N GLY A 222 3.48 -0.29 -14.58
CA GLY A 222 3.54 -0.92 -15.89
C GLY A 222 2.43 -1.96 -16.14
N LEU A 223 1.22 -1.77 -15.61
CA LEU A 223 0.07 -2.69 -15.69
C LEU A 223 -0.76 -2.51 -16.97
#